data_13407335af6d36480b0f08076ff3bb71
#
_entry.id   13407335af6d36480b0f08076ff3bb71
#
_cell.length_a   1.000
_cell.length_b   1.000
_cell.length_c   1.000
_cell.angle_alpha   90.00
_cell.angle_beta   90.00
_cell.angle_gamma   90.00
#
_symmetry.space_group_name_H-M   'P 1'
#
loop_
_entity.id
_entity.type
_entity.pdbx_description
1 polymer ?
#
loop_
_entity_poly.entity_id
_entity_poly.type
_entity_poly.pdbx_seq_one_letter_code
_entity_poly.pdbx_strand_id
1 'polypeptide(L)'
;MQFRILYLILLGLVLTTCSRNPVTGKKELSLMSESQEKALGLESDPQIQAEFGMYADSSWQRFLREKGQAMAKISHRPTLGFQFRVIDSEVVNAFAVPGGYVYFTRGILAHFNDEAQLMGVLGHEIGHI
;
A
#
# COMPACT_ATOMS: atom_id res chain seq x y z
N MET A 1 -36.49 -2.03 -31.77
CA MET A 1 -36.02 -0.68 -31.37
C MET A 1 -35.55 -0.67 -29.88
N GLN A 2 -36.23 -1.37 -28.99
CA GLN A 2 -35.87 -1.46 -27.53
C GLN A 2 -34.48 -2.10 -27.24
N PHE A 3 -34.11 -3.15 -27.98
CA PHE A 3 -32.78 -3.80 -27.77
C PHE A 3 -31.60 -2.90 -28.13
N ARG A 4 -31.73 -2.03 -29.13
CA ARG A 4 -30.68 -1.06 -29.51
C ARG A 4 -30.44 0.00 -28.42
N ILE A 5 -31.49 0.43 -27.76
CA ILE A 5 -31.41 1.39 -26.65
C ILE A 5 -30.75 0.73 -25.41
N LEU A 6 -31.08 -0.53 -25.15
CA LEU A 6 -30.47 -1.28 -24.04
C LEU A 6 -28.95 -1.50 -24.25
N TYR A 7 -28.53 -1.79 -25.50
CA TYR A 7 -27.09 -1.89 -25.84
C TYR A 7 -26.34 -0.55 -25.69
N LEU A 8 -26.96 0.56 -26.04
CA LEU A 8 -26.37 1.89 -25.90
C LEU A 8 -26.27 2.32 -24.43
N ILE A 9 -27.22 1.92 -23.57
CA ILE A 9 -27.19 2.17 -22.13
C ILE A 9 -26.10 1.29 -21.48
N LEU A 10 -26.00 0.02 -21.88
CA LEU A 10 -24.97 -0.89 -21.37
C LEU A 10 -23.55 -0.44 -21.77
N LEU A 11 -23.37 0.06 -23.00
CA LEU A 11 -22.10 0.60 -23.49
C LEU A 11 -21.72 1.91 -22.77
N GLY A 12 -22.69 2.73 -22.37
CA GLY A 12 -22.47 3.97 -21.61
C GLY A 12 -22.03 3.74 -20.16
N LEU A 13 -22.40 2.59 -19.55
CA LEU A 13 -22.02 2.27 -18.17
C LEU A 13 -20.55 1.81 -18.03
N VAL A 14 -19.90 1.40 -19.11
CA VAL A 14 -18.52 0.90 -19.08
C VAL A 14 -17.47 2.04 -19.04
N LEU A 15 -17.87 3.29 -19.22
CA LEU A 15 -16.94 4.42 -19.38
C LEU A 15 -16.58 5.17 -18.09
N THR A 16 -16.98 4.71 -16.91
CA THR A 16 -16.81 5.49 -15.65
C THR A 16 -15.68 5.06 -14.73
N THR A 17 -14.82 4.12 -15.12
CA THR A 17 -13.75 3.57 -14.25
C THR A 17 -12.34 4.07 -14.61
N CYS A 18 -12.19 5.31 -15.10
CA CYS A 18 -10.87 5.89 -15.33
C CYS A 18 -10.41 6.67 -14.10
N SER A 19 -9.42 6.17 -13.39
CA SER A 19 -8.69 6.91 -12.37
C SER A 19 -7.54 7.70 -13.02
N ARG A 20 -7.16 8.85 -12.43
CA ARG A 20 -5.94 9.57 -12.85
C ARG A 20 -4.75 9.04 -12.09
N ASN A 21 -3.74 8.58 -12.82
CA ASN A 21 -2.45 8.26 -12.22
C ASN A 21 -1.84 9.54 -11.62
N PRO A 22 -1.56 9.58 -10.31
CA PRO A 22 -1.06 10.79 -9.64
C PRO A 22 0.37 11.17 -10.08
N VAL A 23 1.13 10.24 -10.66
CA VAL A 23 2.51 10.45 -11.12
C VAL A 23 2.53 10.99 -12.54
N THR A 24 1.79 10.35 -13.45
CA THR A 24 1.83 10.67 -14.89
C THR A 24 0.75 11.66 -15.30
N GLY A 25 -0.26 11.91 -14.46
CA GLY A 25 -1.44 12.71 -14.76
C GLY A 25 -2.37 12.11 -15.82
N LYS A 26 -2.02 10.95 -16.37
CA LYS A 26 -2.80 10.26 -17.40
C LYS A 26 -3.97 9.50 -16.79
N LYS A 27 -5.04 9.36 -17.56
CA LYS A 27 -6.15 8.46 -17.21
C LYS A 27 -5.69 7.02 -17.45
N GLU A 28 -5.69 6.23 -16.41
CA GLU A 28 -5.39 4.80 -16.46
C GLU A 28 -6.60 4.00 -16.00
N LEU A 29 -6.75 2.80 -16.57
CA LEU A 29 -7.79 1.88 -16.15
C LEU A 29 -7.38 1.28 -14.80
N SER A 30 -7.90 1.82 -13.71
CA SER A 30 -7.74 1.18 -12.39
C SER A 30 -8.85 0.15 -12.22
N LEU A 31 -8.46 -1.10 -12.02
CA LEU A 31 -9.40 -2.21 -11.76
C LEU A 31 -9.97 -2.16 -10.34
N MET A 32 -9.38 -1.35 -9.45
CA MET A 32 -9.77 -1.24 -8.05
C MET A 32 -9.92 0.24 -7.68
N SER A 33 -10.98 0.58 -6.96
CA SER A 33 -11.17 1.91 -6.39
C SER A 33 -10.37 2.06 -5.09
N GLU A 34 -10.07 3.29 -4.67
CA GLU A 34 -9.37 3.54 -3.39
C GLU A 34 -10.14 2.96 -2.19
N SER A 35 -11.46 2.97 -2.22
CA SER A 35 -12.29 2.36 -1.17
C SER A 35 -12.12 0.83 -1.11
N GLN A 36 -12.01 0.18 -2.27
CA GLN A 36 -11.75 -1.26 -2.36
C GLN A 36 -10.33 -1.60 -1.91
N GLU A 37 -9.33 -0.79 -2.28
CA GLU A 37 -7.96 -0.94 -1.78
C GLU A 37 -7.90 -0.86 -0.25
N LYS A 38 -8.54 0.14 0.34
CA LYS A 38 -8.62 0.31 1.80
C LYS A 38 -9.32 -0.87 2.48
N ALA A 39 -10.40 -1.36 1.90
CA ALA A 39 -11.11 -2.52 2.43
C ALA A 39 -10.24 -3.78 2.40
N LEU A 40 -9.53 -4.01 1.30
CA LEU A 40 -8.61 -5.13 1.16
C LEU A 40 -7.45 -5.08 2.18
N GLY A 41 -6.84 -3.89 2.36
CA GLY A 41 -5.79 -3.70 3.35
C GLY A 41 -6.28 -3.93 4.78
N LEU A 42 -7.47 -3.42 5.11
CA LEU A 42 -8.08 -3.61 6.42
C LEU A 42 -8.40 -5.09 6.70
N GLU A 43 -8.78 -5.86 5.70
CA GLU A 43 -9.03 -7.30 5.80
C GLU A 43 -7.74 -8.11 5.91
N SER A 44 -6.71 -7.73 5.14
CA SER A 44 -5.43 -8.45 5.08
C SER A 44 -4.56 -8.21 6.32
N ASP A 45 -4.59 -7.02 6.91
CA ASP A 45 -3.70 -6.65 8.02
C ASP A 45 -3.81 -7.59 9.24
N PRO A 46 -5.00 -7.93 9.76
CA PRO A 46 -5.09 -8.86 10.88
C PRO A 46 -4.63 -10.29 10.51
N GLN A 47 -4.79 -10.71 9.26
CA GLN A 47 -4.34 -12.02 8.79
C GLN A 47 -2.81 -12.08 8.75
N ILE A 48 -2.15 -11.05 8.23
CA ILE A 48 -0.68 -10.93 8.20
C ILE A 48 -0.13 -10.90 9.62
N GLN A 49 -0.74 -10.13 10.52
CA GLN A 49 -0.34 -10.09 11.93
C GLN A 49 -0.53 -11.43 12.64
N ALA A 50 -1.57 -12.18 12.30
CA ALA A 50 -1.80 -13.52 12.87
C ALA A 50 -0.82 -14.56 12.34
N GLU A 51 -0.43 -14.46 11.06
CA GLU A 51 0.48 -15.39 10.40
C GLU A 51 1.93 -15.21 10.87
N PHE A 52 2.42 -13.97 10.89
CA PHE A 52 3.84 -13.68 11.16
C PHE A 52 4.11 -13.24 12.59
N GLY A 53 3.10 -12.76 13.31
CA GLY A 53 3.28 -12.08 14.58
C GLY A 53 3.84 -10.65 14.43
N MET A 54 3.61 -9.84 15.45
CA MET A 54 4.23 -8.52 15.53
C MET A 54 5.58 -8.63 16.23
N TYR A 55 6.63 -8.05 15.62
CA TYR A 55 7.93 -8.00 16.29
C TYR A 55 7.81 -7.20 17.60
N ALA A 56 8.24 -7.82 18.71
CA ALA A 56 7.97 -7.31 20.04
C ALA A 56 8.75 -6.03 20.41
N ASP A 57 9.81 -5.69 19.65
CA ASP A 57 10.60 -4.48 19.90
C ASP A 57 9.82 -3.22 19.50
N SER A 58 9.28 -2.54 20.51
CA SER A 58 8.51 -1.32 20.34
C SER A 58 9.32 -0.14 19.79
N SER A 59 10.65 -0.16 19.93
CA SER A 59 11.53 0.89 19.40
C SER A 59 11.56 0.82 17.88
N TRP A 60 11.67 -0.37 17.30
CA TRP A 60 11.59 -0.59 15.87
C TRP A 60 10.22 -0.29 15.29
N GLN A 61 9.14 -0.68 15.98
CA GLN A 61 7.78 -0.33 15.57
C GLN A 61 7.58 1.19 15.49
N ARG A 62 8.05 1.91 16.51
CA ARG A 62 7.96 3.38 16.54
C ARG A 62 8.81 4.02 15.46
N PHE A 63 10.08 3.61 15.34
CA PHE A 63 11.02 4.14 14.36
C PHE A 63 10.49 4.01 12.94
N LEU A 64 10.08 2.79 12.54
CA LEU A 64 9.55 2.55 11.19
C LEU A 64 8.29 3.38 10.93
N ARG A 65 7.39 3.49 11.91
CA ARG A 65 6.17 4.30 11.79
C ARG A 65 6.50 5.79 11.64
N GLU A 66 7.41 6.34 12.44
CA GLU A 66 7.79 7.76 12.35
C GLU A 66 8.41 8.09 10.99
N LYS A 67 9.36 7.27 10.53
CA LYS A 67 10.01 7.46 9.23
C LYS A 67 9.03 7.26 8.08
N GLY A 68 8.20 6.22 8.17
CA GLY A 68 7.17 5.93 7.17
C GLY A 68 6.15 7.06 7.04
N GLN A 69 5.63 7.57 8.16
CA GLN A 69 4.68 8.68 8.14
C GLN A 69 5.30 9.98 7.57
N ALA A 70 6.57 10.24 7.88
CA ALA A 70 7.27 11.40 7.31
C ALA A 70 7.38 11.27 5.77
N MET A 71 7.73 10.09 5.27
CA MET A 71 7.87 9.82 3.84
C MET A 71 6.51 9.79 3.13
N ALA A 72 5.49 9.19 3.75
CA ALA A 72 4.13 9.14 3.21
C ALA A 72 3.55 10.52 2.94
N LYS A 73 3.84 11.52 3.80
CA LYS A 73 3.38 12.91 3.64
C LYS A 73 3.88 13.58 2.36
N ILE A 74 5.02 13.16 1.83
CA ILE A 74 5.63 13.68 0.60
C ILE A 74 5.47 12.73 -0.58
N SER A 75 4.74 11.62 -0.42
CA SER A 75 4.41 10.67 -1.48
C SER A 75 3.33 11.21 -2.42
N HIS A 76 3.04 10.47 -3.49
CA HIS A 76 1.96 10.81 -4.42
C HIS A 76 0.55 10.63 -3.83
N ARG A 77 0.42 9.92 -2.69
CA ARG A 77 -0.86 9.62 -2.03
C ARG A 77 -0.85 9.96 -0.53
N PRO A 78 -0.56 11.22 -0.14
CA PRO A 78 -0.33 11.60 1.26
C PRO A 78 -1.56 11.41 2.17
N THR A 79 -2.76 11.32 1.59
CA THR A 79 -4.04 11.18 2.30
C THR A 79 -4.51 9.73 2.45
N LEU A 80 -3.76 8.76 1.95
CA LEU A 80 -4.19 7.35 1.95
C LEU A 80 -4.32 6.74 3.36
N GLY A 81 -3.57 7.24 4.33
CA GLY A 81 -3.62 6.72 5.71
C GLY A 81 -2.68 5.53 5.91
N PHE A 82 -1.42 5.68 5.48
CA PHE A 82 -0.39 4.62 5.57
C PHE A 82 -0.23 4.04 6.97
N GLN A 83 -0.02 2.72 7.03
CA GLN A 83 0.29 1.93 8.22
C GLN A 83 1.64 1.23 8.03
N PHE A 84 2.52 1.30 9.02
CA PHE A 84 3.86 0.71 8.98
C PHE A 84 4.02 -0.26 10.14
N ARG A 85 4.46 -1.48 9.85
CA ARG A 85 4.58 -2.56 10.84
C ARG A 85 5.89 -3.32 10.67
N VAL A 86 6.49 -3.71 11.78
CA VAL A 86 7.55 -4.72 11.79
C VAL A 86 6.94 -6.05 12.24
N ILE A 87 7.06 -7.06 11.39
CA ILE A 87 6.56 -8.42 11.64
C ILE A 87 7.71 -9.36 12.05
N ASP A 88 7.39 -10.38 12.88
CA ASP A 88 8.37 -11.31 13.44
C ASP A 88 8.67 -12.46 12.48
N SER A 89 9.39 -12.15 11.41
CA SER A 89 9.88 -13.12 10.44
C SER A 89 11.38 -12.95 10.22
N GLU A 90 12.10 -14.08 10.12
CA GLU A 90 13.55 -14.10 9.82
C GLU A 90 13.85 -13.88 8.34
N VAL A 91 12.87 -14.04 7.48
CA VAL A 91 13.03 -13.83 6.04
C VAL A 91 13.45 -12.39 5.78
N VAL A 92 14.44 -12.18 4.91
CA VAL A 92 14.87 -10.85 4.49
C VAL A 92 13.86 -10.31 3.47
N ASN A 93 12.89 -9.53 3.92
CA ASN A 93 11.83 -9.01 3.07
C ASN A 93 11.19 -7.74 3.61
N ALA A 94 10.70 -6.90 2.70
CA ALA A 94 9.70 -5.87 2.96
C ALA A 94 8.63 -5.99 1.87
N PHE A 95 7.41 -5.59 2.16
CA PHE A 95 6.33 -5.62 1.17
C PHE A 95 5.21 -4.65 1.54
N ALA A 96 4.48 -4.23 0.52
CA ALA A 96 3.29 -3.41 0.67
C ALA A 96 2.04 -4.17 0.21
N VAL A 97 0.91 -3.89 0.86
CA VAL A 97 -0.40 -4.35 0.38
C VAL A 97 -1.30 -3.15 0.09
N PRO A 98 -2.26 -3.29 -0.83
CA PRO A 98 -3.18 -2.22 -1.17
C PRO A 98 -3.82 -1.59 0.07
N GLY A 99 -4.15 -0.30 0.00
CA GLY A 99 -4.75 0.41 1.13
C GLY A 99 -3.75 1.08 2.08
N GLY A 100 -2.45 1.04 1.76
CA GLY A 100 -1.43 1.79 2.49
C GLY A 100 -0.70 1.02 3.59
N TYR A 101 -0.75 -0.30 3.61
CA TYR A 101 -0.06 -1.11 4.61
C TYR A 101 1.32 -1.55 4.12
N VAL A 102 2.34 -1.22 4.89
CA VAL A 102 3.76 -1.53 4.60
C VAL A 102 4.34 -2.35 5.75
N TYR A 103 4.96 -3.48 5.42
CA TYR A 103 5.53 -4.43 6.36
C TYR A 103 7.01 -4.58 6.13
N PHE A 104 7.77 -4.57 7.22
CA PHE A 104 9.18 -4.94 7.26
C PHE A 104 9.32 -6.16 8.16
N THR A 105 10.06 -7.15 7.71
CA THR A 105 10.41 -8.29 8.57
C THR A 105 11.56 -7.91 9.51
N ARG A 106 11.67 -8.55 10.70
CA ARG A 106 12.88 -8.39 11.53
C ARG A 106 14.15 -8.85 10.80
N GLY A 107 14.01 -9.78 9.86
CA GLY A 107 15.12 -10.26 9.04
C GLY A 107 15.75 -9.18 8.19
N ILE A 108 14.95 -8.34 7.48
CA ILE A 108 15.53 -7.27 6.66
C ILE A 108 16.15 -6.17 7.52
N LEU A 109 15.60 -5.89 8.71
CA LEU A 109 16.16 -4.89 9.61
C LEU A 109 17.59 -5.22 10.02
N ALA A 110 17.92 -6.51 10.19
CA ALA A 110 19.26 -6.96 10.54
C ALA A 110 20.29 -6.79 9.40
N HIS A 111 19.84 -6.52 8.18
CA HIS A 111 20.72 -6.34 7.00
C HIS A 111 21.01 -4.87 6.67
N PHE A 112 20.32 -3.93 7.29
CA PHE A 112 20.62 -2.52 7.09
C PHE A 112 21.83 -2.09 7.92
N ASN A 113 22.78 -1.42 7.27
CA ASN A 113 23.95 -0.86 7.92
C ASN A 113 23.71 0.58 8.42
N ASP A 114 22.73 1.26 7.86
CA ASP A 114 22.38 2.64 8.19
C ASP A 114 20.90 2.96 7.87
N GLU A 115 20.46 4.11 8.32
CA GLU A 115 19.10 4.60 8.10
C GLU A 115 18.81 4.84 6.61
N ALA A 116 19.79 5.24 5.80
CA ALA A 116 19.56 5.54 4.39
C ALA A 116 19.15 4.30 3.60
N GLN A 117 19.71 3.13 3.93
CA GLN A 117 19.31 1.86 3.32
C GLN A 117 17.87 1.50 3.67
N LEU A 118 17.48 1.65 4.92
CA LEU A 118 16.10 1.45 5.34
C LEU A 118 15.14 2.41 4.62
N MET A 119 15.51 3.69 4.55
CA MET A 119 14.69 4.71 3.88
C MET A 119 14.56 4.44 2.37
N GLY A 120 15.59 3.89 1.73
CA GLY A 120 15.54 3.47 0.33
C GLY A 120 14.49 2.38 0.09
N VAL A 121 14.49 1.34 0.91
CA VAL A 121 13.49 0.26 0.84
C VAL A 121 12.09 0.79 1.18
N LEU A 122 11.97 1.59 2.23
CA LEU A 122 10.70 2.19 2.65
C LEU A 122 10.07 3.05 1.55
N GLY A 123 10.88 3.86 0.86
CA GLY A 123 10.42 4.65 -0.28
C GLY A 123 9.97 3.78 -1.46
N HIS A 124 10.67 2.67 -1.69
CA HIS A 124 10.29 1.68 -2.70
C HIS A 124 8.91 1.07 -2.40
N GLU A 125 8.68 0.64 -1.16
CA GLU A 125 7.39 0.05 -0.75
C GLU A 125 6.24 1.06 -0.82
N ILE A 126 6.47 2.31 -0.40
CA ILE A 126 5.47 3.38 -0.54
C ILE A 126 5.16 3.64 -2.02
N GLY A 127 6.15 3.51 -2.90
CA GLY A 127 5.99 3.68 -4.34
C GLY A 127 5.17 2.59 -5.02
N HIS A 128 5.00 1.42 -4.40
CA HIS A 128 4.14 0.33 -4.89
C HIS A 128 2.63 0.57 -4.61
N ILE A 129 2.29 1.48 -3.72
CA ILE A 129 0.93 1.85 -3.32
C ILE A 129 0.43 3.05 -4.13
#